data_19f69bfd1533039d68dd9dfcd6ea63ad
#
_entry.id   19f69bfd1533039d68dd9dfcd6ea63ad
#
_cell.length_a   1.000
_cell.length_b   1.000
_cell.length_c   1.000
_cell.angle_alpha   90.00
_cell.angle_beta   90.00
_cell.angle_gamma   90.00
#
_symmetry.space_group_name_H-M   'P 1'
#
loop_
_entity.id
_entity.type
_entity.pdbx_description
1 polymer ?
#
loop_
_entity_poly.entity_id
_entity_poly.type
_entity_poly.pdbx_seq_one_letter_code
_entity_poly.pdbx_strand_id
1 'polypeptide(L)'
;MIGDFDTILKLVGTLDDAAGDNTARVRFRDYLSTGLTELGSIRDAVHVCVIQSGPQYARALQDLVNYLGSLIGFEVEYGRYAGVHGQVGHDGLWRSGQNVVVVEVKTTDAYAIKTDTLPNYINSLKSDGRIKPDDRVIGLYVYAKSDPQVKQLEHAIIAEKRTQELRVGSVDAVLSLAELIREEIITHDEAQAILWPSGVWIDATVGLLRRMAAASDGTYVTPVPYVPGEPPVVTVTVPGGPATTPATPTTVDQRQHFLVPCVDVPDETARENIARLVGKHSMWAFGQKTPNRTRVKPGDLVAFYQASVGVVATAEVATLPEDNSMPGIVKDPTKYRWTFKLTETHLFLDQPIVIDAAMRSKLDAFAGKEPTRVWSWFVFATRLLTEHDFGLLTGGQG
;
A
#
# COMPACT_ATOMS: atom_id res chain seq x y z
N MET A 1 4.87 3.35 18.00
CA MET A 1 4.67 4.62 18.73
C MET A 1 3.39 5.34 18.26
N ILE A 2 2.22 4.69 18.45
CA ILE A 2 0.92 5.35 18.24
C ILE A 2 0.83 6.63 19.08
N GLY A 3 1.41 6.65 20.30
CA GLY A 3 1.39 7.80 21.18
C GLY A 3 2.18 9.02 20.71
N ASP A 4 3.10 8.88 19.75
CA ASP A 4 3.92 10.00 19.30
C ASP A 4 3.15 10.86 18.28
N PHE A 5 2.51 10.25 17.29
CA PHE A 5 1.73 10.98 16.29
C PHE A 5 0.46 11.64 16.90
N ASP A 6 -0.23 10.96 17.81
CA ASP A 6 -1.34 11.55 18.56
C ASP A 6 -0.91 12.75 19.39
N THR A 7 0.28 12.69 19.97
CA THR A 7 0.87 13.80 20.72
C THR A 7 1.14 14.97 19.78
N ILE A 8 1.69 14.73 18.60
CA ILE A 8 1.92 15.78 17.59
C ILE A 8 0.58 16.42 17.17
N LEU A 9 -0.45 15.63 16.88
CA LEU A 9 -1.76 16.16 16.51
C LEU A 9 -2.37 17.04 17.62
N LYS A 10 -2.16 16.68 18.88
CA LYS A 10 -2.59 17.52 20.02
C LYS A 10 -1.79 18.81 20.14
N LEU A 11 -0.49 18.76 19.91
CA LEU A 11 0.41 19.92 19.97
C LEU A 11 0.15 20.93 18.85
N VAL A 12 -0.13 20.49 17.64
CA VAL A 12 -0.46 21.40 16.52
C VAL A 12 -1.83 22.05 16.70
N GLY A 13 -2.73 21.44 17.48
CA GLY A 13 -4.08 21.92 17.72
C GLY A 13 -5.09 21.42 16.68
N THR A 14 -6.31 21.94 16.71
CA THR A 14 -7.40 21.50 15.81
C THR A 14 -7.11 21.90 14.37
N LEU A 15 -6.99 20.91 13.50
CA LEU A 15 -6.84 21.14 12.05
C LEU A 15 -8.14 21.71 11.48
N ASP A 16 -8.09 22.91 10.94
CA ASP A 16 -9.21 23.61 10.33
C ASP A 16 -8.74 24.51 9.17
N ASP A 17 -9.69 25.18 8.54
CA ASP A 17 -9.42 26.11 7.43
C ASP A 17 -9.25 27.57 7.90
N ALA A 18 -8.87 27.80 9.14
CA ALA A 18 -8.55 29.14 9.64
C ALA A 18 -7.49 29.82 8.76
N ALA A 19 -7.68 31.11 8.54
CA ALA A 19 -6.74 31.93 7.76
C ALA A 19 -5.56 32.39 8.64
N GLY A 20 -4.38 32.50 8.01
CA GLY A 20 -3.15 33.00 8.63
C GLY A 20 -1.99 32.02 8.54
N ASP A 21 -0.78 32.54 8.79
CA ASP A 21 0.48 31.83 8.57
C ASP A 21 0.90 30.94 9.76
N ASN A 22 0.24 31.06 10.90
CA ASN A 22 0.53 30.28 12.11
C ASN A 22 -0.70 29.51 12.62
N THR A 23 -1.43 28.91 11.68
CA THR A 23 -2.58 28.04 12.02
C THR A 23 -2.13 26.62 12.35
N ALA A 24 -3.00 25.84 12.97
CA ALA A 24 -2.75 24.41 13.22
C ALA A 24 -2.43 23.67 11.91
N ARG A 25 -3.15 23.99 10.84
CA ARG A 25 -2.93 23.44 9.50
C ARG A 25 -1.52 23.75 8.98
N VAL A 26 -1.05 24.99 9.06
CA VAL A 26 0.29 25.37 8.60
C VAL A 26 1.35 24.61 9.41
N ARG A 27 1.26 24.64 10.75
CA ARG A 27 2.21 23.90 11.61
C ARG A 27 2.23 22.40 11.33
N PHE A 28 1.08 21.81 11.02
CA PHE A 28 1.01 20.38 10.71
C PHE A 28 1.70 20.07 9.37
N ARG A 29 1.44 20.85 8.32
CA ARG A 29 2.07 20.69 7.00
C ARG A 29 3.57 20.94 7.05
N ASP A 30 4.02 21.90 7.85
CA ASP A 30 5.44 22.12 8.13
C ASP A 30 6.06 20.91 8.83
N TYR A 31 5.38 20.35 9.83
CA TYR A 31 5.81 19.12 10.48
C TYR A 31 5.91 17.95 9.51
N LEU A 32 4.96 17.76 8.60
CA LEU A 32 5.02 16.70 7.60
C LEU A 32 6.29 16.79 6.76
N SER A 33 6.66 18.00 6.33
CA SER A 33 7.81 18.21 5.44
C SER A 33 9.16 18.25 6.15
N THR A 34 9.22 18.64 7.42
CA THR A 34 10.47 18.83 8.15
C THR A 34 10.70 17.83 9.28
N GLY A 35 9.64 17.36 9.90
CA GLY A 35 9.68 16.45 11.07
C GLY A 35 9.33 15.01 10.74
N LEU A 36 8.52 14.76 9.71
CA LEU A 36 8.07 13.42 9.33
C LEU A 36 8.78 12.97 8.03
N THR A 37 10.11 12.85 8.08
CA THR A 37 10.94 12.57 6.89
C THR A 37 11.17 11.08 6.64
N GLU A 38 11.07 10.24 7.67
CA GLU A 38 11.32 8.82 7.58
C GLU A 38 10.08 8.05 7.11
N LEU A 39 10.21 7.27 6.06
CA LEU A 39 9.10 6.51 5.44
C LEU A 39 8.37 5.58 6.42
N GLY A 40 9.10 4.93 7.32
CA GLY A 40 8.51 4.10 8.37
C GLY A 40 7.61 4.90 9.31
N SER A 41 8.03 6.11 9.68
CA SER A 41 7.24 7.01 10.53
C SER A 41 6.03 7.59 9.79
N ILE A 42 6.15 7.83 8.48
CA ILE A 42 5.02 8.24 7.62
C ILE A 42 3.99 7.11 7.55
N ARG A 43 4.42 5.87 7.36
CA ARG A 43 3.55 4.69 7.37
C ARG A 43 2.82 4.56 8.72
N ASP A 44 3.51 4.72 9.83
CA ASP A 44 2.92 4.69 11.16
C ASP A 44 1.87 5.80 11.34
N ALA A 45 2.15 7.02 10.87
CA ALA A 45 1.20 8.14 10.92
C ALA A 45 -0.06 7.88 10.07
N VAL A 46 0.11 7.37 8.85
CA VAL A 46 -1.00 6.93 7.98
C VAL A 46 -1.83 5.87 8.69
N HIS A 47 -1.18 4.86 9.27
CA HIS A 47 -1.84 3.78 9.99
C HIS A 47 -2.69 4.30 11.16
N VAL A 48 -2.16 5.21 11.97
CA VAL A 48 -2.92 5.86 13.05
C VAL A 48 -4.17 6.54 12.50
N CYS A 49 -4.04 7.32 11.42
CA CYS A 49 -5.18 8.01 10.79
C CYS A 49 -6.22 7.05 10.18
N VAL A 50 -5.81 5.87 9.72
CA VAL A 50 -6.73 4.84 9.17
C VAL A 50 -7.50 4.13 10.29
N ILE A 51 -6.83 3.81 11.42
CA ILE A 51 -7.46 3.08 12.53
C ILE A 51 -8.34 3.99 13.36
N GLN A 52 -7.85 5.19 13.69
CA GLN A 52 -8.56 6.14 14.51
C GLN A 52 -9.72 6.80 13.74
N SER A 53 -10.75 7.21 14.45
CA SER A 53 -11.90 7.88 13.88
C SER A 53 -11.99 9.34 14.35
N GLY A 54 -12.66 10.16 13.56
CA GLY A 54 -12.95 11.54 13.90
C GLY A 54 -12.34 12.56 12.95
N PRO A 55 -12.84 13.81 12.97
CA PRO A 55 -12.47 14.84 11.99
C PRO A 55 -10.98 15.19 11.98
N GLN A 56 -10.31 15.11 13.14
CA GLN A 56 -8.89 15.43 13.26
C GLN A 56 -8.02 14.44 12.46
N TYR A 57 -8.29 13.14 12.58
CA TYR A 57 -7.57 12.10 11.85
C TYR A 57 -7.91 12.10 10.36
N ALA A 58 -9.16 12.39 10.00
CA ALA A 58 -9.57 12.52 8.62
C ALA A 58 -8.82 13.66 7.91
N ARG A 59 -8.71 14.83 8.55
CA ARG A 59 -7.97 15.99 8.05
C ARG A 59 -6.47 15.74 7.99
N ALA A 60 -5.92 15.07 9.01
CA ALA A 60 -4.52 14.67 9.02
C ALA A 60 -4.20 13.68 7.90
N LEU A 61 -5.10 12.72 7.61
CA LEU A 61 -4.93 11.79 6.51
C LEU A 61 -5.00 12.48 5.15
N GLN A 62 -5.89 13.45 4.96
CA GLN A 62 -5.94 14.28 3.76
C GLN A 62 -4.61 14.98 3.49
N ASP A 63 -4.01 15.59 4.52
CA ASP A 63 -2.71 16.24 4.39
C ASP A 63 -1.57 15.23 4.20
N LEU A 64 -1.60 14.07 4.86
CA LEU A 64 -0.64 12.97 4.65
C LEU A 64 -0.68 12.46 3.21
N VAL A 65 -1.87 12.26 2.61
CA VAL A 65 -2.00 11.85 1.20
C VAL A 65 -1.38 12.89 0.27
N ASN A 66 -1.59 14.17 0.54
CA ASN A 66 -0.95 15.24 -0.22
C ASN A 66 0.57 15.24 -0.04
N TYR A 67 1.06 15.02 1.16
CA TYR A 67 2.49 14.89 1.42
C TYR A 67 3.09 13.69 0.67
N LEU A 68 2.39 12.56 0.60
CA LEU A 68 2.81 11.43 -0.24
C LEU A 68 2.90 11.83 -1.72
N GLY A 69 1.99 12.66 -2.22
CA GLY A 69 2.08 13.22 -3.58
C GLY A 69 3.40 13.96 -3.82
N SER A 70 3.86 14.76 -2.85
CA SER A 70 5.15 15.45 -2.94
C SER A 70 6.34 14.48 -2.88
N LEU A 71 6.26 13.42 -2.09
CA LEU A 71 7.30 12.38 -2.04
C LEU A 71 7.37 11.54 -3.33
N ILE A 72 6.24 11.39 -4.03
CA ILE A 72 6.19 10.78 -5.36
C ILE A 72 6.85 11.69 -6.42
N GLY A 73 7.02 12.98 -6.15
CA GLY A 73 7.69 13.94 -7.02
C GLY A 73 6.77 14.97 -7.68
N PHE A 74 5.52 15.10 -7.24
CA PHE A 74 4.61 16.13 -7.71
C PHE A 74 4.79 17.44 -6.94
N GLU A 75 4.54 18.55 -7.63
CA GLU A 75 4.22 19.82 -6.98
C GLU A 75 2.80 19.75 -6.44
N VAL A 76 2.65 19.89 -5.11
CA VAL A 76 1.38 19.65 -4.43
C VAL A 76 0.79 20.95 -3.90
N GLU A 77 -0.46 21.20 -4.30
CA GLU A 77 -1.32 22.19 -3.68
C GLU A 77 -2.32 21.48 -2.78
N TYR A 78 -2.24 21.75 -1.49
CA TYR A 78 -3.15 21.19 -0.50
C TYR A 78 -4.54 21.82 -0.62
N GLY A 79 -5.57 20.98 -0.60
CA GLY A 79 -6.95 21.43 -0.59
C GLY A 79 -7.40 21.93 0.79
N ARG A 80 -8.72 22.13 0.91
CA ARG A 80 -9.39 22.57 2.14
C ARG A 80 -10.03 21.39 2.83
N TYR A 81 -10.14 21.45 4.16
CA TYR A 81 -10.79 20.41 4.94
C TYR A 81 -12.32 20.47 4.89
N ALA A 82 -12.90 21.64 4.61
CA ALA A 82 -14.32 21.85 4.51
C ALA A 82 -14.67 22.52 3.19
N GLY A 83 -15.75 22.03 2.56
CA GLY A 83 -16.32 22.68 1.37
C GLY A 83 -16.85 24.07 1.71
N VAL A 84 -16.60 25.04 0.83
CA VAL A 84 -17.16 26.38 0.90
C VAL A 84 -18.11 26.55 -0.28
N HIS A 85 -19.32 27.06 0.00
CA HIS A 85 -20.31 27.30 -1.04
C HIS A 85 -19.72 28.19 -2.15
N GLY A 86 -19.77 27.71 -3.39
CA GLY A 86 -19.25 28.46 -4.55
C GLY A 86 -17.75 28.32 -4.80
N GLN A 87 -17.03 27.48 -4.04
CA GLN A 87 -15.62 27.18 -4.28
C GLN A 87 -15.40 25.69 -4.58
N VAL A 88 -14.38 25.38 -5.38
CA VAL A 88 -13.99 24.00 -5.68
C VAL A 88 -13.42 23.35 -4.41
N GLY A 89 -13.98 22.21 -4.03
CA GLY A 89 -13.70 21.54 -2.76
C GLY A 89 -12.80 20.31 -2.87
N HIS A 90 -11.79 20.29 -3.80
CA HIS A 90 -10.86 19.15 -3.88
C HIS A 90 -9.95 19.07 -2.65
N ASP A 91 -9.50 17.87 -2.32
CA ASP A 91 -8.59 17.62 -1.19
C ASP A 91 -7.14 17.89 -1.55
N GLY A 92 -6.76 17.78 -2.82
CA GLY A 92 -5.41 18.07 -3.32
C GLY A 92 -5.35 18.28 -4.82
N LEU A 93 -4.35 19.02 -5.27
CA LEU A 93 -4.02 19.20 -6.68
C LEU A 93 -2.52 18.95 -6.85
N TRP A 94 -2.16 17.91 -7.59
CA TRP A 94 -0.77 17.52 -7.81
C TRP A 94 -0.37 17.79 -9.26
N ARG A 95 0.80 18.36 -9.48
CA ARG A 95 1.29 18.74 -10.81
C ARG A 95 2.67 18.17 -11.08
N SER A 96 2.87 17.73 -12.34
CA SER A 96 4.20 17.44 -12.89
C SER A 96 4.18 17.78 -14.39
N GLY A 97 4.76 18.91 -14.75
CA GLY A 97 4.65 19.45 -16.09
C GLY A 97 3.19 19.68 -16.50
N GLN A 98 2.75 19.02 -17.56
CA GLN A 98 1.36 19.07 -18.02
C GLN A 98 0.46 18.01 -17.37
N ASN A 99 1.01 17.12 -16.53
CA ASN A 99 0.23 16.08 -15.87
C ASN A 99 -0.35 16.65 -14.56
N VAL A 100 -1.66 16.51 -14.40
CA VAL A 100 -2.42 17.03 -13.25
C VAL A 100 -3.28 15.93 -12.65
N VAL A 101 -3.16 15.74 -11.34
CA VAL A 101 -4.02 14.84 -10.55
C VAL A 101 -4.87 15.68 -9.60
N VAL A 102 -6.18 15.57 -9.72
CA VAL A 102 -7.14 16.13 -8.75
C VAL A 102 -7.50 15.04 -7.76
N VAL A 103 -7.22 15.27 -6.48
CA VAL A 103 -7.31 14.23 -5.43
C VAL A 103 -8.53 14.46 -4.55
N GLU A 104 -9.21 13.36 -4.21
CA GLU A 104 -10.28 13.29 -3.23
C GLU A 104 -10.01 12.13 -2.28
N VAL A 105 -9.91 12.41 -0.97
CA VAL A 105 -9.60 11.42 0.08
C VAL A 105 -10.89 11.02 0.81
N LYS A 106 -11.15 9.73 0.88
CA LYS A 106 -12.30 9.16 1.56
C LYS A 106 -11.88 8.39 2.81
N THR A 107 -12.22 8.91 3.97
CA THR A 107 -11.78 8.42 5.27
C THR A 107 -12.82 7.60 6.01
N THR A 108 -14.09 7.70 5.64
CA THR A 108 -15.22 7.08 6.37
C THR A 108 -16.22 6.41 5.43
N ASP A 109 -16.92 5.43 5.96
CA ASP A 109 -17.96 4.62 5.31
C ASP A 109 -19.30 5.41 5.14
N ALA A 110 -19.37 6.67 5.58
CA ALA A 110 -20.63 7.39 5.76
C ALA A 110 -21.15 8.11 4.51
N TYR A 111 -20.43 8.13 3.40
CA TYR A 111 -20.82 8.88 2.22
C TYR A 111 -20.79 8.04 0.95
N ALA A 112 -21.93 8.01 0.24
CA ALA A 112 -21.95 7.48 -1.11
C ALA A 112 -20.96 8.25 -1.99
N ILE A 113 -19.92 7.58 -2.48
CA ILE A 113 -18.94 8.16 -3.39
C ILE A 113 -19.62 8.33 -4.74
N LYS A 114 -19.70 9.58 -5.22
CA LYS A 114 -20.31 9.90 -6.51
C LYS A 114 -19.22 10.02 -7.58
N THR A 115 -19.42 9.38 -8.72
CA THR A 115 -18.52 9.45 -9.88
C THR A 115 -18.38 10.88 -10.43
N ASP A 116 -19.36 11.76 -10.18
CA ASP A 116 -19.35 13.14 -10.68
C ASP A 116 -18.54 14.12 -9.82
N THR A 117 -18.15 13.76 -8.61
CA THR A 117 -17.46 14.69 -7.69
C THR A 117 -16.16 15.23 -8.30
N LEU A 118 -15.23 14.34 -8.65
CA LEU A 118 -13.94 14.74 -9.25
C LEU A 118 -14.10 15.37 -10.64
N PRO A 119 -14.92 14.86 -11.57
CA PRO A 119 -15.20 15.54 -12.82
C PRO A 119 -15.71 16.98 -12.66
N ASN A 120 -16.60 17.21 -11.69
CA ASN A 120 -17.09 18.55 -11.39
C ASN A 120 -15.96 19.46 -10.87
N TYR A 121 -15.08 18.97 -10.01
CA TYR A 121 -13.90 19.72 -9.57
C TYR A 121 -12.96 20.04 -10.73
N ILE A 122 -12.67 19.05 -11.58
CA ILE A 122 -11.84 19.24 -12.78
C ILE A 122 -12.41 20.31 -13.69
N ASN A 123 -13.74 20.27 -13.97
CA ASN A 123 -14.40 21.24 -14.81
C ASN A 123 -14.34 22.66 -14.21
N SER A 124 -14.57 22.78 -12.90
CA SER A 124 -14.45 24.08 -12.21
C SER A 124 -13.02 24.61 -12.25
N LEU A 125 -12.01 23.76 -12.00
CA LEU A 125 -10.60 24.13 -12.07
C LEU A 125 -10.15 24.54 -13.49
N LYS A 126 -10.74 23.94 -14.54
CA LYS A 126 -10.55 24.35 -15.94
C LYS A 126 -11.19 25.72 -16.19
N SER A 127 -12.41 25.92 -15.70
CA SER A 127 -13.13 27.20 -15.84
C SER A 127 -12.41 28.35 -15.12
N ASP A 128 -11.77 28.07 -13.99
CA ASP A 128 -10.98 29.04 -13.22
C ASP A 128 -9.56 29.27 -13.79
N GLY A 129 -9.21 28.59 -14.89
CA GLY A 129 -7.88 28.66 -15.51
C GLY A 129 -6.76 28.01 -14.70
N ARG A 130 -7.08 27.29 -13.63
CA ARG A 130 -6.12 26.55 -12.81
C ARG A 130 -5.65 25.28 -13.47
N ILE A 131 -6.42 24.70 -14.37
CA ILE A 131 -6.07 23.61 -15.26
C ILE A 131 -6.13 24.15 -16.69
N LYS A 132 -5.04 24.03 -17.42
CA LYS A 132 -4.91 24.53 -18.79
C LYS A 132 -5.55 23.55 -19.79
N PRO A 133 -5.94 24.01 -21.00
CA PRO A 133 -6.51 23.14 -22.03
C PRO A 133 -5.62 21.97 -22.44
N ASP A 134 -4.30 22.15 -22.41
CA ASP A 134 -3.31 21.15 -22.83
C ASP A 134 -2.87 20.23 -21.66
N ASP A 135 -3.38 20.46 -20.45
CA ASP A 135 -3.07 19.61 -19.30
C ASP A 135 -3.75 18.24 -19.44
N ARG A 136 -2.99 17.19 -19.14
CA ARG A 136 -3.50 15.82 -19.01
C ARG A 136 -3.99 15.64 -17.58
N VAL A 137 -5.28 15.50 -17.40
CA VAL A 137 -5.91 15.51 -16.08
C VAL A 137 -6.55 14.18 -15.77
N ILE A 138 -6.30 13.71 -14.55
CA ILE A 138 -7.06 12.59 -13.95
C ILE A 138 -7.59 13.01 -12.57
N GLY A 139 -8.71 12.41 -12.19
CA GLY A 139 -9.21 12.44 -10.81
C GLY A 139 -8.79 11.16 -10.08
N LEU A 140 -8.24 11.29 -8.88
CA LEU A 140 -7.82 10.17 -8.04
C LEU A 140 -8.63 10.16 -6.74
N TYR A 141 -9.46 9.13 -6.57
CA TYR A 141 -10.08 8.79 -5.30
C TYR A 141 -9.10 7.95 -4.47
N VAL A 142 -8.73 8.46 -3.27
CA VAL A 142 -7.91 7.73 -2.31
C VAL A 142 -8.77 7.32 -1.13
N TYR A 143 -8.93 6.03 -0.89
CA TYR A 143 -9.71 5.53 0.23
C TYR A 143 -8.83 4.99 1.35
N ALA A 144 -9.24 5.26 2.60
CA ALA A 144 -8.53 4.81 3.79
C ALA A 144 -8.88 3.37 4.17
N LYS A 145 -10.16 3.01 4.06
CA LYS A 145 -10.69 1.68 4.41
C LYS A 145 -11.45 1.11 3.23
N SER A 146 -11.25 -0.18 2.99
CA SER A 146 -12.04 -0.90 1.99
C SER A 146 -13.50 -0.98 2.45
N ASP A 147 -14.41 -0.63 1.55
CA ASP A 147 -15.85 -0.55 1.78
C ASP A 147 -16.57 -1.04 0.51
N PRO A 148 -17.75 -1.68 0.62
CA PRO A 148 -18.56 -2.03 -0.55
C PRO A 148 -18.86 -0.86 -1.50
N GLN A 149 -18.87 0.37 -1.00
CA GLN A 149 -19.07 1.57 -1.81
C GLN A 149 -17.90 1.87 -2.74
N VAL A 150 -16.66 1.50 -2.36
CA VAL A 150 -15.47 1.61 -3.24
C VAL A 150 -15.64 0.71 -4.46
N LYS A 151 -16.19 -0.49 -4.28
CA LYS A 151 -16.51 -1.41 -5.39
C LYS A 151 -17.62 -0.86 -6.28
N GLN A 152 -18.65 -0.24 -5.69
CA GLN A 152 -19.72 0.42 -6.45
C GLN A 152 -19.16 1.58 -7.28
N LEU A 153 -18.23 2.35 -6.72
CA LEU A 153 -17.54 3.42 -7.44
C LEU A 153 -16.75 2.87 -8.64
N GLU A 154 -15.98 1.80 -8.46
CA GLU A 154 -15.24 1.15 -9.55
C GLU A 154 -16.19 0.69 -10.67
N HIS A 155 -17.26 -0.04 -10.30
CA HIS A 155 -18.25 -0.49 -11.26
C HIS A 155 -18.92 0.68 -12.00
N ALA A 156 -19.22 1.78 -11.31
CA ALA A 156 -19.79 2.97 -11.91
C ALA A 156 -18.81 3.64 -12.88
N ILE A 157 -17.54 3.79 -12.51
CA ILE A 157 -16.48 4.33 -13.39
C ILE A 157 -16.38 3.52 -14.68
N ILE A 158 -16.41 2.18 -14.57
CA ILE A 158 -16.34 1.27 -15.73
C ILE A 158 -17.61 1.40 -16.58
N ALA A 159 -18.80 1.34 -15.97
CA ALA A 159 -20.09 1.44 -16.65
C ALA A 159 -20.25 2.78 -17.39
N GLU A 160 -19.78 3.88 -16.80
CA GLU A 160 -19.80 5.22 -17.36
C GLU A 160 -18.66 5.47 -18.37
N LYS A 161 -17.78 4.48 -18.60
CA LYS A 161 -16.59 4.56 -19.50
C LYS A 161 -15.61 5.67 -19.11
N ARG A 162 -15.50 5.98 -17.82
CA ARG A 162 -14.59 7.04 -17.29
C ARG A 162 -13.24 6.52 -16.86
N THR A 163 -12.85 5.33 -17.28
CA THR A 163 -11.55 4.72 -16.92
C THR A 163 -10.33 5.50 -17.40
N GLN A 164 -10.50 6.43 -18.32
CA GLN A 164 -9.46 7.36 -18.77
C GLN A 164 -9.34 8.63 -17.92
N GLU A 165 -10.38 8.94 -17.16
CA GLU A 165 -10.51 10.19 -16.40
C GLU A 165 -10.33 9.97 -14.90
N LEU A 166 -10.73 8.79 -14.39
CA LEU A 166 -10.82 8.52 -12.96
C LEU A 166 -9.99 7.30 -12.58
N ARG A 167 -9.37 7.40 -11.40
CA ARG A 167 -8.61 6.34 -10.72
C ARG A 167 -9.11 6.18 -9.30
N VAL A 168 -8.96 4.97 -8.79
CA VAL A 168 -9.26 4.63 -7.40
C VAL A 168 -8.04 3.90 -6.84
N GLY A 169 -7.59 4.30 -5.66
CA GLY A 169 -6.48 3.65 -4.97
C GLY A 169 -6.65 3.71 -3.46
N SER A 170 -6.11 2.72 -2.76
CA SER A 170 -5.99 2.80 -1.31
C SER A 170 -4.90 3.78 -0.90
N VAL A 171 -5.00 4.34 0.31
CA VAL A 171 -3.91 5.14 0.87
C VAL A 171 -2.61 4.32 0.98
N ASP A 172 -2.71 3.01 1.23
CA ASP A 172 -1.55 2.11 1.27
C ASP A 172 -0.87 1.97 -0.12
N ALA A 173 -1.65 1.96 -1.20
CA ALA A 173 -1.10 1.94 -2.56
C ALA A 173 -0.33 3.24 -2.88
N VAL A 174 -0.87 4.39 -2.48
CA VAL A 174 -0.20 5.70 -2.66
C VAL A 174 1.08 5.77 -1.82
N LEU A 175 1.01 5.32 -0.56
CA LEU A 175 2.17 5.22 0.33
C LEU A 175 3.25 4.30 -0.25
N SER A 176 2.85 3.11 -0.72
CA SER A 176 3.79 2.17 -1.35
C SER A 176 4.43 2.74 -2.60
N LEU A 177 3.71 3.54 -3.38
CA LEU A 177 4.27 4.22 -4.54
C LEU A 177 5.36 5.25 -4.13
N ALA A 178 5.11 6.01 -3.06
CA ALA A 178 6.10 6.94 -2.50
C ALA A 178 7.33 6.19 -1.95
N GLU A 179 7.13 5.06 -1.29
CA GLU A 179 8.23 4.21 -0.79
C GLU A 179 9.09 3.68 -1.94
N LEU A 180 8.48 3.15 -3.01
CA LEU A 180 9.20 2.64 -4.18
C LEU A 180 10.08 3.72 -4.85
N ILE A 181 9.61 4.96 -4.90
CA ILE A 181 10.39 6.09 -5.42
C ILE A 181 11.55 6.43 -4.48
N ARG A 182 11.28 6.53 -3.18
CA ARG A 182 12.29 6.88 -2.19
C ARG A 182 13.39 5.82 -2.05
N GLU A 183 13.08 4.57 -2.35
CA GLU A 183 14.04 3.46 -2.42
C GLU A 183 14.70 3.32 -3.79
N GLU A 184 14.43 4.25 -4.71
CA GLU A 184 14.98 4.25 -6.08
C GLU A 184 14.64 2.98 -6.88
N ILE A 185 13.56 2.27 -6.50
CA ILE A 185 13.08 1.08 -7.23
C ILE A 185 12.36 1.50 -8.50
N ILE A 186 11.61 2.61 -8.43
CA ILE A 186 10.96 3.22 -9.59
C ILE A 186 11.30 4.71 -9.70
N THR A 187 11.19 5.26 -10.89
CA THR A 187 11.33 6.69 -11.16
C THR A 187 9.99 7.41 -11.05
N HIS A 188 10.02 8.72 -10.93
CA HIS A 188 8.82 9.57 -11.00
C HIS A 188 8.01 9.35 -12.29
N ASP A 189 8.68 9.19 -13.46
CA ASP A 189 8.01 8.95 -14.74
C ASP A 189 7.28 7.61 -14.75
N GLU A 190 7.84 6.57 -14.12
CA GLU A 190 7.19 5.28 -13.98
C GLU A 190 6.00 5.32 -13.03
N ALA A 191 6.09 6.10 -11.94
CA ALA A 191 4.95 6.36 -11.07
C ALA A 191 3.83 7.09 -11.82
N GLN A 192 4.18 8.05 -12.67
CA GLN A 192 3.21 8.70 -13.55
C GLN A 192 2.59 7.69 -14.53
N ALA A 193 3.38 6.79 -15.14
CA ALA A 193 2.87 5.76 -16.05
C ALA A 193 1.89 4.79 -15.34
N ILE A 194 2.04 4.56 -14.04
CA ILE A 194 1.08 3.79 -13.23
C ILE A 194 -0.23 4.58 -13.07
N LEU A 195 -0.15 5.87 -12.78
CA LEU A 195 -1.32 6.72 -12.61
C LEU A 195 -2.06 6.98 -13.94
N TRP A 196 -1.33 7.07 -15.07
CA TRP A 196 -1.88 7.24 -16.41
C TRP A 196 -1.64 6.00 -17.28
N PRO A 197 -2.32 4.86 -17.04
CA PRO A 197 -2.06 3.59 -17.73
C PRO A 197 -2.38 3.57 -19.23
N SER A 198 -2.98 4.63 -19.75
CA SER A 198 -3.31 4.80 -21.19
C SER A 198 -2.26 5.58 -21.97
N GLY A 199 -1.02 5.61 -21.50
CA GLY A 199 0.10 6.13 -22.28
C GLY A 199 0.29 5.34 -23.59
N VAL A 200 0.67 6.03 -24.68
CA VAL A 200 0.95 5.40 -25.98
C VAL A 200 2.15 4.45 -25.88
N TRP A 201 3.11 4.79 -25.03
CA TRP A 201 4.35 4.03 -24.83
C TRP A 201 4.24 3.09 -23.65
N ILE A 202 4.49 1.80 -23.87
CA ILE A 202 4.46 0.76 -22.82
C ILE A 202 5.82 0.52 -22.18
N ASP A 203 6.89 1.12 -22.71
CA ASP A 203 8.28 0.84 -22.32
C ASP A 203 8.56 1.10 -20.83
N ALA A 204 8.04 2.18 -20.25
CA ALA A 204 8.20 2.49 -18.84
C ALA A 204 7.59 1.40 -17.94
N THR A 205 6.38 0.94 -18.25
CA THR A 205 5.70 -0.14 -17.51
C THR A 205 6.43 -1.47 -17.69
N VAL A 206 6.89 -1.78 -18.91
CA VAL A 206 7.68 -2.99 -19.18
C VAL A 206 9.02 -2.94 -18.44
N GLY A 207 9.69 -1.78 -18.42
CA GLY A 207 10.93 -1.56 -17.69
C GLY A 207 10.74 -1.79 -16.18
N LEU A 208 9.67 -1.24 -15.58
CA LEU A 208 9.29 -1.47 -14.20
C LEU A 208 9.10 -2.97 -13.90
N LEU A 209 8.30 -3.66 -14.70
CA LEU A 209 8.04 -5.10 -14.53
C LEU A 209 9.32 -5.93 -14.61
N ARG A 210 10.24 -5.58 -15.52
CA ARG A 210 11.55 -6.25 -15.64
C ARG A 210 12.42 -6.07 -14.39
N ARG A 211 12.49 -4.85 -13.83
CA ARG A 211 13.25 -4.60 -12.60
C ARG A 211 12.65 -5.33 -11.40
N MET A 212 11.33 -5.32 -11.25
CA MET A 212 10.65 -6.07 -10.19
C MET A 212 10.91 -7.59 -10.31
N ALA A 213 10.92 -8.13 -11.53
CA ALA A 213 11.26 -9.54 -11.78
C ALA A 213 12.72 -9.84 -11.41
N ALA A 214 13.67 -8.96 -11.80
CA ALA A 214 15.09 -9.11 -11.49
C ALA A 214 15.36 -8.98 -9.98
N ALA A 215 14.68 -8.07 -9.28
CA ALA A 215 14.79 -7.93 -7.83
C ALA A 215 14.32 -9.19 -7.08
N SER A 216 13.34 -9.91 -7.62
CA SER A 216 12.87 -11.19 -7.05
C SER A 216 13.93 -12.30 -7.15
N ASP A 217 14.84 -12.22 -8.09
CA ASP A 217 15.95 -13.16 -8.29
C ASP A 217 17.24 -12.74 -7.55
N GLY A 218 17.18 -11.69 -6.71
CA GLY A 218 18.33 -11.15 -5.99
C GLY A 218 19.28 -10.30 -6.84
N THR A 219 18.86 -9.94 -8.05
CA THR A 219 19.63 -9.09 -8.96
C THR A 219 19.12 -7.66 -8.86
N TYR A 220 19.97 -6.71 -8.47
CA TYR A 220 19.62 -5.29 -8.44
C TYR A 220 19.78 -4.68 -9.82
N VAL A 221 18.73 -4.04 -10.32
CA VAL A 221 18.73 -3.30 -11.59
C VAL A 221 18.53 -1.82 -11.27
N THR A 222 19.51 -1.00 -11.59
CA THR A 222 19.44 0.45 -11.39
C THR A 222 18.39 1.05 -12.34
N PRO A 223 17.47 1.91 -11.86
CA PRO A 223 16.55 2.62 -12.73
C PRO A 223 17.32 3.56 -13.67
N VAL A 224 17.05 3.45 -14.97
CA VAL A 224 17.54 4.39 -15.97
C VAL A 224 16.38 5.28 -16.40
N PRO A 225 16.56 6.61 -16.47
CA PRO A 225 15.51 7.51 -16.93
C PRO A 225 14.97 7.06 -18.29
N TYR A 226 13.65 6.98 -18.41
CA TYR A 226 13.00 6.61 -19.66
C TYR A 226 13.13 7.76 -20.66
N VAL A 227 13.67 7.45 -21.85
CA VAL A 227 13.71 8.38 -22.98
C VAL A 227 12.78 7.82 -24.07
N PRO A 228 11.70 8.54 -24.45
CA PRO A 228 10.78 8.09 -25.48
C PRO A 228 11.50 7.81 -26.80
N GLY A 229 11.31 6.58 -27.34
CA GLY A 229 11.90 6.18 -28.62
C GLY A 229 13.26 5.48 -28.51
N GLU A 230 13.86 5.39 -27.31
CA GLU A 230 15.07 4.58 -27.09
C GLU A 230 14.71 3.24 -26.43
N PRO A 231 15.38 2.12 -26.82
CA PRO A 231 15.16 0.86 -26.12
C PRO A 231 15.61 0.97 -24.67
N PRO A 232 14.88 0.39 -23.69
CA PRO A 232 15.23 0.48 -22.28
C PRO A 232 16.62 -0.14 -22.03
N VAL A 233 17.55 0.69 -21.52
CA VAL A 233 18.89 0.24 -21.14
C VAL A 233 18.79 -0.37 -19.74
N VAL A 234 19.12 -1.64 -19.60
CA VAL A 234 19.19 -2.35 -18.32
C VAL A 234 20.64 -2.62 -17.97
N THR A 235 21.17 -1.92 -16.98
CA THR A 235 22.49 -2.22 -16.44
C THR A 235 22.32 -3.23 -15.30
N VAL A 236 22.75 -4.46 -15.51
CA VAL A 236 22.73 -5.52 -14.50
C VAL A 236 24.05 -5.47 -13.74
N THR A 237 24.01 -5.09 -12.47
CA THR A 237 25.18 -5.20 -11.57
C THR A 237 25.01 -6.47 -10.74
N VAL A 238 25.84 -7.47 -10.97
CA VAL A 238 25.90 -8.66 -10.13
C VAL A 238 26.87 -8.35 -8.98
N PRO A 239 26.46 -8.35 -7.71
CA PRO A 239 27.38 -8.22 -6.60
C PRO A 239 28.27 -9.46 -6.54
N GLY A 240 29.58 -9.29 -6.73
CA GLY A 240 30.57 -10.34 -6.51
C GLY A 240 30.69 -10.64 -5.02
N GLY A 241 29.85 -11.53 -4.50
CA GLY A 241 30.06 -12.15 -3.21
C GLY A 241 30.91 -13.43 -3.36
N PRO A 242 31.79 -13.76 -2.39
CA PRO A 242 32.55 -15.00 -2.46
C PRO A 242 31.63 -16.21 -2.45
N ALA A 243 31.87 -17.14 -3.35
CA ALA A 243 31.14 -18.40 -3.44
C ALA A 243 31.24 -19.14 -2.09
N THR A 244 30.16 -19.16 -1.33
CA THR A 244 30.03 -20.05 -0.20
C THR A 244 29.70 -21.43 -0.72
N THR A 245 30.56 -22.35 -0.44
CA THR A 245 30.44 -23.81 -0.66
C THR A 245 29.07 -24.28 -0.14
N PRO A 246 28.34 -25.14 -0.87
CA PRO A 246 27.06 -25.65 -0.39
C PRO A 246 27.26 -26.43 0.91
N ALA A 247 26.68 -25.93 1.98
CA ALA A 247 26.59 -26.69 3.23
C ALA A 247 25.68 -27.89 2.99
N THR A 248 26.17 -29.06 3.32
CA THR A 248 25.47 -30.34 3.35
C THR A 248 24.16 -30.20 4.14
N PRO A 249 23.01 -30.65 3.66
CA PRO A 249 21.75 -30.52 4.40
C PRO A 249 21.78 -31.45 5.60
N THR A 250 21.89 -30.88 6.78
CA THR A 250 21.59 -31.56 8.03
C THR A 250 20.08 -31.55 8.17
N THR A 251 19.45 -32.67 7.92
CA THR A 251 18.02 -32.91 8.10
C THR A 251 17.67 -32.97 9.60
N VAL A 252 17.30 -31.83 10.15
CA VAL A 252 16.33 -31.76 11.23
C VAL A 252 15.10 -31.10 10.62
N ASP A 253 13.99 -31.81 10.62
CA ASP A 253 12.70 -31.37 10.09
C ASP A 253 12.12 -30.31 11.05
N GLN A 254 12.70 -29.09 11.03
CA GLN A 254 12.28 -28.00 11.87
C GLN A 254 11.04 -27.34 11.26
N ARG A 255 10.00 -27.18 12.08
CA ARG A 255 8.81 -26.39 11.80
C ARG A 255 9.24 -24.98 11.34
N GLN A 256 8.73 -24.54 10.18
CA GLN A 256 8.97 -23.21 9.65
C GLN A 256 7.81 -22.26 10.00
N HIS A 257 8.10 -20.98 10.03
CA HIS A 257 7.14 -19.93 10.37
C HIS A 257 7.06 -18.95 9.21
N PHE A 258 5.85 -18.62 8.77
CA PHE A 258 5.64 -17.73 7.62
C PHE A 258 4.73 -16.56 7.96
N LEU A 259 5.03 -15.38 7.41
CA LEU A 259 4.11 -14.27 7.29
C LEU A 259 3.52 -14.27 5.89
N VAL A 260 2.19 -14.27 5.81
CA VAL A 260 1.45 -14.23 4.53
C VAL A 260 0.64 -12.96 4.46
N PRO A 261 1.02 -12.00 3.59
CA PRO A 261 0.26 -10.79 3.41
C PRO A 261 -1.01 -11.04 2.60
N CYS A 262 -2.07 -10.34 2.98
CA CYS A 262 -3.33 -10.27 2.26
C CYS A 262 -3.70 -8.80 2.04
N VAL A 263 -3.92 -8.45 0.78
CA VAL A 263 -4.33 -7.11 0.36
C VAL A 263 -5.77 -7.12 -0.10
N ASP A 264 -6.41 -5.96 -0.09
CA ASP A 264 -7.72 -5.79 -0.69
C ASP A 264 -7.65 -6.00 -2.20
N VAL A 265 -8.68 -6.62 -2.74
CA VAL A 265 -8.89 -6.76 -4.19
C VAL A 265 -10.26 -6.18 -4.54
N PRO A 266 -10.55 -5.83 -5.80
CA PRO A 266 -11.80 -5.17 -6.18
C PRO A 266 -13.08 -5.84 -5.66
N ASP A 267 -13.08 -7.16 -5.58
CA ASP A 267 -14.25 -7.95 -5.19
C ASP A 267 -14.25 -8.46 -3.75
N GLU A 268 -13.20 -8.20 -2.97
CA GLU A 268 -13.07 -8.72 -1.62
C GLU A 268 -12.00 -7.99 -0.82
N THR A 269 -12.33 -7.59 0.39
CA THR A 269 -11.33 -7.06 1.32
C THR A 269 -10.40 -8.15 1.83
N ALA A 270 -9.19 -7.77 2.26
CA ALA A 270 -8.26 -8.69 2.92
C ALA A 270 -8.90 -9.36 4.15
N ARG A 271 -9.70 -8.59 4.93
CA ARG A 271 -10.45 -9.09 6.07
C ARG A 271 -11.46 -10.17 5.68
N GLU A 272 -12.29 -9.91 4.66
CA GLU A 272 -13.29 -10.86 4.16
C GLU A 272 -12.61 -12.12 3.61
N ASN A 273 -11.52 -11.95 2.86
CA ASN A 273 -10.76 -13.06 2.30
C ASN A 273 -10.17 -13.96 3.39
N ILE A 274 -9.53 -13.38 4.42
CA ILE A 274 -8.98 -14.12 5.57
C ILE A 274 -10.13 -14.81 6.33
N ALA A 275 -11.21 -14.10 6.66
CA ALA A 275 -12.35 -14.68 7.35
C ALA A 275 -12.97 -15.85 6.57
N ARG A 276 -13.04 -15.76 5.25
CA ARG A 276 -13.60 -16.77 4.38
C ARG A 276 -12.64 -17.95 4.20
N LEU A 277 -11.40 -17.71 3.75
CA LEU A 277 -10.49 -18.83 3.45
C LEU A 277 -9.95 -19.48 4.74
N VAL A 278 -9.42 -18.69 5.67
CA VAL A 278 -8.84 -19.22 6.91
C VAL A 278 -9.93 -19.64 7.88
N GLY A 279 -10.92 -18.75 8.12
CA GLY A 279 -11.95 -19.00 9.13
C GLY A 279 -12.99 -20.05 8.70
N LYS A 280 -13.61 -19.87 7.53
CA LYS A 280 -14.73 -20.73 7.11
C LYS A 280 -14.27 -22.01 6.42
N HIS A 281 -13.23 -21.93 5.59
CA HIS A 281 -12.81 -23.05 4.76
C HIS A 281 -11.54 -23.76 5.25
N SER A 282 -10.87 -23.24 6.28
CA SER A 282 -9.62 -23.77 6.84
C SER A 282 -8.61 -24.09 5.74
N MET A 283 -8.36 -23.12 4.85
CA MET A 283 -7.46 -23.24 3.71
C MET A 283 -6.84 -21.91 3.34
N TRP A 284 -5.81 -21.96 2.51
CA TRP A 284 -5.26 -20.79 1.84
C TRP A 284 -4.91 -21.10 0.39
N ALA A 285 -4.70 -20.05 -0.39
CA ALA A 285 -4.38 -20.15 -1.81
C ALA A 285 -3.23 -19.21 -2.18
N PHE A 286 -2.24 -19.76 -2.88
CA PHE A 286 -1.12 -19.00 -3.44
C PHE A 286 -1.23 -18.86 -4.96
N GLY A 287 -0.68 -17.78 -5.48
CA GLY A 287 -0.42 -17.62 -6.91
C GLY A 287 0.83 -18.39 -7.34
N GLN A 288 0.98 -18.58 -8.66
CA GLN A 288 2.13 -19.27 -9.26
C GLN A 288 3.48 -18.69 -8.83
N LYS A 289 3.56 -17.36 -8.68
CA LYS A 289 4.78 -16.62 -8.35
C LYS A 289 4.87 -16.22 -6.88
N THR A 290 4.02 -16.77 -5.98
CA THR A 290 4.10 -16.45 -4.55
C THR A 290 5.43 -16.91 -3.99
N PRO A 291 6.25 -16.01 -3.41
CA PRO A 291 7.53 -16.37 -2.78
C PRO A 291 7.33 -17.43 -1.68
N ASN A 292 8.32 -18.29 -1.50
CA ASN A 292 8.33 -19.36 -0.52
C ASN A 292 7.19 -20.41 -0.66
N ARG A 293 6.34 -20.35 -1.66
CA ARG A 293 5.25 -21.31 -1.88
C ARG A 293 5.71 -22.77 -1.82
N THR A 294 6.85 -23.07 -2.45
CA THR A 294 7.41 -24.43 -2.51
C THR A 294 8.11 -24.88 -1.22
N ARG A 295 8.27 -23.97 -0.26
CA ARG A 295 8.89 -24.25 1.05
C ARG A 295 7.87 -24.60 2.11
N VAL A 296 6.62 -24.18 1.93
CA VAL A 296 5.52 -24.43 2.87
C VAL A 296 5.19 -25.91 2.88
N LYS A 297 5.17 -26.53 4.06
CA LYS A 297 4.93 -27.94 4.27
C LYS A 297 4.01 -28.17 5.47
N PRO A 298 3.37 -29.35 5.59
CA PRO A 298 2.57 -29.71 6.77
C PRO A 298 3.37 -29.54 8.06
N GLY A 299 2.70 -29.00 9.08
CA GLY A 299 3.30 -28.68 10.39
C GLY A 299 3.92 -27.29 10.48
N ASP A 300 4.10 -26.57 9.38
CA ASP A 300 4.55 -25.17 9.41
C ASP A 300 3.46 -24.24 9.96
N LEU A 301 3.88 -23.13 10.58
CA LEU A 301 2.96 -22.13 11.11
C LEU A 301 2.89 -20.91 10.18
N VAL A 302 1.68 -20.38 10.04
CA VAL A 302 1.39 -19.23 9.16
C VAL A 302 0.69 -18.14 9.95
N ALA A 303 1.23 -16.90 9.89
CA ALA A 303 0.59 -15.70 10.37
C ALA A 303 0.05 -14.90 9.16
N PHE A 304 -1.22 -14.49 9.21
CA PHE A 304 -1.86 -13.75 8.13
C PHE A 304 -1.87 -12.25 8.45
N TYR A 305 -1.20 -11.49 7.61
CA TYR A 305 -1.11 -10.05 7.71
C TYR A 305 -2.18 -9.38 6.82
N GLN A 306 -3.11 -8.69 7.43
CA GLN A 306 -4.03 -7.82 6.73
C GLN A 306 -3.32 -6.49 6.43
N ALA A 307 -3.19 -6.14 5.16
CA ALA A 307 -2.50 -4.92 4.73
C ALA A 307 -3.05 -3.68 5.44
N SER A 308 -2.14 -2.79 5.86
CA SER A 308 -2.43 -1.56 6.61
C SER A 308 -3.16 -1.74 7.96
N VAL A 309 -3.27 -2.97 8.45
CA VAL A 309 -3.95 -3.26 9.73
C VAL A 309 -3.02 -3.98 10.71
N GLY A 310 -2.47 -5.14 10.33
CA GLY A 310 -1.63 -5.94 11.20
C GLY A 310 -1.83 -7.44 11.00
N VAL A 311 -1.24 -8.25 11.86
CA VAL A 311 -1.49 -9.69 11.90
C VAL A 311 -2.85 -9.91 12.55
N VAL A 312 -3.69 -10.72 11.91
CA VAL A 312 -5.11 -10.90 12.28
C VAL A 312 -5.54 -12.37 12.39
N ALA A 313 -4.68 -13.29 12.00
CA ALA A 313 -4.94 -14.72 12.13
C ALA A 313 -3.66 -15.53 12.14
N THR A 314 -3.74 -16.73 12.73
CA THR A 314 -2.70 -17.78 12.65
C THR A 314 -3.31 -19.10 12.27
N ALA A 315 -2.50 -19.99 11.71
CA ALA A 315 -2.89 -21.38 11.44
C ALA A 315 -1.66 -22.28 11.32
N GLU A 316 -1.88 -23.60 11.45
CA GLU A 316 -0.91 -24.61 11.07
C GLU A 316 -1.23 -25.16 9.67
N VAL A 317 -0.21 -25.38 8.86
CA VAL A 317 -0.34 -25.96 7.52
C VAL A 317 -0.63 -27.46 7.64
N ALA A 318 -1.74 -27.92 7.06
CA ALA A 318 -2.15 -29.32 7.11
C ALA A 318 -1.72 -30.13 5.87
N THR A 319 -1.65 -29.49 4.70
CA THR A 319 -1.26 -30.16 3.44
C THR A 319 -0.24 -29.35 2.67
N LEU A 320 0.49 -29.98 1.77
CA LEU A 320 1.32 -29.27 0.79
C LEU A 320 0.45 -28.39 -0.11
N PRO A 321 0.97 -27.24 -0.59
CA PRO A 321 0.32 -26.49 -1.66
C PRO A 321 0.27 -27.32 -2.96
N GLU A 322 -0.93 -27.63 -3.42
CA GLU A 322 -1.18 -28.40 -4.63
C GLU A 322 -1.81 -27.52 -5.70
N ASP A 323 -1.50 -27.78 -6.97
CA ASP A 323 -2.14 -27.14 -8.10
C ASP A 323 -3.60 -27.61 -8.24
N ASN A 324 -4.45 -27.02 -7.46
CA ASN A 324 -5.86 -27.35 -7.35
C ASN A 324 -6.70 -26.08 -7.31
N SER A 325 -7.14 -25.65 -8.47
CA SER A 325 -8.07 -24.54 -8.60
C SER A 325 -9.40 -24.87 -7.89
N MET A 326 -9.85 -24.00 -6.99
CA MET A 326 -11.10 -24.18 -6.22
C MET A 326 -12.12 -23.09 -6.58
N PRO A 327 -12.80 -23.19 -7.75
CA PRO A 327 -13.85 -22.25 -8.13
C PRO A 327 -15.00 -22.29 -7.13
N GLY A 328 -15.54 -21.10 -6.83
CA GLY A 328 -16.61 -20.91 -5.82
C GLY A 328 -16.11 -20.76 -4.38
N ILE A 329 -14.85 -21.12 -4.10
CA ILE A 329 -14.19 -20.87 -2.80
C ILE A 329 -13.13 -19.79 -2.98
N VAL A 330 -12.22 -19.93 -3.94
CA VAL A 330 -11.21 -18.91 -4.27
C VAL A 330 -11.79 -17.95 -5.30
N LYS A 331 -11.75 -16.65 -5.03
CA LYS A 331 -12.36 -15.62 -5.91
C LYS A 331 -11.73 -15.54 -7.29
N ASP A 332 -10.42 -15.66 -7.38
CA ASP A 332 -9.70 -15.76 -8.65
C ASP A 332 -8.93 -17.10 -8.68
N PRO A 333 -9.62 -18.22 -9.00
CA PRO A 333 -9.01 -19.55 -8.93
C PRO A 333 -7.99 -19.79 -10.06
N THR A 334 -7.96 -18.95 -11.08
CA THR A 334 -6.96 -19.01 -12.15
C THR A 334 -5.62 -18.45 -11.67
N LYS A 335 -5.66 -17.36 -10.96
CA LYS A 335 -4.49 -16.67 -10.40
C LYS A 335 -3.97 -17.37 -9.15
N TYR A 336 -4.88 -17.75 -8.23
CA TYR A 336 -4.58 -18.35 -6.93
C TYR A 336 -4.95 -19.82 -6.94
N ARG A 337 -4.25 -20.61 -7.73
CA ARG A 337 -4.56 -22.03 -7.99
C ARG A 337 -3.84 -23.00 -7.05
N TRP A 338 -2.82 -22.55 -6.31
CA TRP A 338 -2.04 -23.39 -5.41
C TRP A 338 -2.67 -23.37 -4.03
N THR A 339 -3.53 -24.35 -3.75
CA THR A 339 -4.31 -24.41 -2.52
C THR A 339 -3.75 -25.42 -1.53
N PHE A 340 -3.89 -25.14 -0.25
CA PHE A 340 -3.51 -26.02 0.84
C PHE A 340 -4.46 -25.87 2.03
N LYS A 341 -4.61 -26.94 2.80
CA LYS A 341 -5.45 -26.95 3.99
C LYS A 341 -4.71 -26.44 5.21
N LEU A 342 -5.48 -25.90 6.14
CA LEU A 342 -5.02 -25.37 7.42
C LEU A 342 -5.70 -26.11 8.57
N THR A 343 -5.01 -26.20 9.70
CA THR A 343 -5.52 -26.66 11.00
C THR A 343 -5.16 -25.61 12.06
N GLU A 344 -5.65 -25.77 13.27
CA GLU A 344 -5.40 -24.87 14.41
C GLU A 344 -5.52 -23.38 14.00
N THR A 345 -6.65 -23.07 13.34
CA THR A 345 -6.91 -21.71 12.84
C THR A 345 -7.44 -20.81 13.95
N HIS A 346 -6.74 -19.71 14.21
CA HIS A 346 -7.14 -18.70 15.19
C HIS A 346 -7.31 -17.36 14.49
N LEU A 347 -8.51 -16.78 14.55
CA LEU A 347 -8.82 -15.47 14.00
C LEU A 347 -8.98 -14.45 15.11
N PHE A 348 -8.31 -13.31 14.98
CA PHE A 348 -8.41 -12.17 15.90
C PHE A 348 -8.56 -10.85 15.11
N LEU A 349 -9.46 -10.88 14.12
CA LEU A 349 -9.73 -9.79 13.17
C LEU A 349 -10.06 -8.45 13.83
N ASP A 350 -10.66 -8.46 15.03
CA ASP A 350 -11.05 -7.25 15.75
C ASP A 350 -9.96 -6.74 16.72
N GLN A 351 -8.90 -7.53 16.91
CA GLN A 351 -7.77 -7.21 17.77
C GLN A 351 -6.44 -7.48 17.06
N PRO A 352 -6.15 -6.78 15.94
CA PRO A 352 -4.96 -7.03 15.16
C PRO A 352 -3.68 -6.73 15.94
N ILE A 353 -2.65 -7.54 15.72
CA ILE A 353 -1.31 -7.24 16.24
C ILE A 353 -0.61 -6.32 15.25
N VAL A 354 -0.47 -5.07 15.66
CA VAL A 354 0.08 -3.99 14.84
C VAL A 354 1.60 -4.09 14.79
N ILE A 355 2.18 -3.97 13.58
CA ILE A 355 3.64 -3.96 13.38
C ILE A 355 4.12 -2.49 13.41
N ASP A 356 4.03 -1.85 14.56
CA ASP A 356 4.53 -0.49 14.79
C ASP A 356 6.05 -0.44 14.99
N ALA A 357 6.63 0.76 15.18
CA ALA A 357 8.06 0.93 15.39
C ALA A 357 8.57 0.19 16.66
N ALA A 358 7.74 0.13 17.71
CA ALA A 358 8.10 -0.59 18.93
C ALA A 358 8.10 -2.10 18.71
N MET A 359 7.19 -2.63 17.91
CA MET A 359 7.22 -4.04 17.49
C MET A 359 8.45 -4.32 16.62
N ARG A 360 8.69 -3.49 15.58
CA ARG A 360 9.83 -3.67 14.68
C ARG A 360 11.18 -3.65 15.38
N SER A 361 11.35 -2.84 16.44
CA SER A 361 12.60 -2.81 17.21
C SER A 361 12.91 -4.11 17.96
N LYS A 362 11.92 -4.99 18.10
CA LYS A 362 12.07 -6.29 18.79
C LYS A 362 12.24 -7.46 17.82
N LEU A 363 11.88 -7.28 16.55
CA LEU A 363 11.94 -8.35 15.56
C LEU A 363 13.38 -8.60 15.07
N ASP A 364 13.77 -9.87 14.97
CA ASP A 364 15.06 -10.29 14.43
C ASP A 364 15.26 -9.80 13.00
N ALA A 365 14.18 -9.78 12.20
CA ALA A 365 14.20 -9.29 10.82
C ALA A 365 14.66 -7.83 10.71
N PHE A 366 14.56 -7.05 11.79
CA PHE A 366 14.96 -5.64 11.86
C PHE A 366 16.25 -5.43 12.66
N ALA A 367 16.92 -6.48 13.11
CA ALA A 367 18.18 -6.35 13.84
C ALA A 367 19.21 -5.56 13.01
N GLY A 368 19.76 -4.51 13.63
CA GLY A 368 20.72 -3.61 12.98
C GLY A 368 20.13 -2.64 11.94
N LYS A 369 18.79 -2.54 11.86
CA LYS A 369 18.10 -1.59 10.99
C LYS A 369 17.43 -0.51 11.83
N GLU A 370 17.39 0.72 11.29
CA GLU A 370 16.65 1.80 11.91
C GLU A 370 15.14 1.48 11.91
N PRO A 371 14.43 1.50 13.07
CA PRO A 371 13.00 1.17 13.13
C PRO A 371 12.09 2.10 12.31
N THR A 372 12.56 3.32 12.03
CA THR A 372 11.85 4.34 11.24
C THR A 372 12.10 4.23 9.74
N ARG A 373 13.03 3.36 9.32
CA ARG A 373 13.32 3.10 7.90
C ARG A 373 12.14 2.40 7.24
N VAL A 374 12.08 2.47 5.91
CA VAL A 374 11.10 1.72 5.12
C VAL A 374 11.07 0.25 5.52
N TRP A 375 9.89 -0.26 5.78
CA TRP A 375 9.69 -1.62 6.25
C TRP A 375 8.62 -2.41 5.47
N SER A 376 8.06 -1.82 4.40
CA SER A 376 7.10 -2.48 3.52
C SER A 376 7.64 -3.81 2.96
N TRP A 377 8.96 -3.89 2.72
CA TRP A 377 9.63 -5.14 2.31
C TRP A 377 9.34 -6.31 3.25
N PHE A 378 9.01 -6.04 4.52
CA PHE A 378 8.71 -7.09 5.50
C PHE A 378 7.35 -7.72 5.28
N VAL A 379 6.38 -6.98 4.74
CA VAL A 379 4.97 -7.38 4.59
C VAL A 379 4.49 -7.45 3.13
N PHE A 380 5.35 -7.25 2.14
CA PHE A 380 4.96 -7.27 0.73
C PHE A 380 4.72 -8.67 0.15
N ALA A 381 5.40 -9.67 0.68
CA ALA A 381 5.38 -11.01 0.13
C ALA A 381 5.42 -12.07 1.23
N THR A 382 4.99 -13.29 0.92
CA THR A 382 5.12 -14.43 1.82
C THR A 382 6.57 -14.61 2.24
N ARG A 383 6.82 -14.52 3.55
CA ARG A 383 8.16 -14.45 4.14
C ARG A 383 8.36 -15.53 5.19
N LEU A 384 9.58 -16.10 5.21
CA LEU A 384 10.04 -16.91 6.32
C LEU A 384 10.37 -16.02 7.52
N LEU A 385 9.91 -16.41 8.70
CA LEU A 385 10.18 -15.76 9.98
C LEU A 385 11.06 -16.64 10.86
N THR A 386 11.75 -16.03 11.82
CA THR A 386 12.29 -16.76 12.98
C THR A 386 11.14 -17.15 13.91
N GLU A 387 11.33 -18.16 14.76
CA GLU A 387 10.37 -18.53 15.80
C GLU A 387 10.08 -17.33 16.74
N HIS A 388 11.11 -16.55 17.05
CA HIS A 388 11.00 -15.36 17.88
C HIS A 388 10.11 -14.30 17.22
N ASP A 389 10.34 -13.97 15.95
CA ASP A 389 9.53 -13.01 15.21
C ASP A 389 8.08 -13.47 15.11
N PHE A 390 7.86 -14.76 14.84
CA PHE A 390 6.53 -15.33 14.78
C PHE A 390 5.81 -15.20 16.12
N GLY A 391 6.46 -15.56 17.22
CA GLY A 391 5.91 -15.44 18.56
C GLY A 391 5.48 -14.01 18.91
N LEU A 392 6.30 -13.02 18.57
CA LEU A 392 5.96 -11.60 18.77
C LEU A 392 4.77 -11.17 17.90
N LEU A 393 4.74 -11.58 16.64
CA LEU A 393 3.71 -11.19 15.67
C LEU A 393 2.37 -11.90 15.87
N THR A 394 2.33 -12.94 16.70
CA THR A 394 1.13 -13.72 17.01
C THR A 394 0.70 -13.59 18.48
N GLY A 395 1.43 -12.81 19.29
CA GLY A 395 1.15 -12.66 20.72
C GLY A 395 1.31 -13.95 21.51
N GLY A 396 2.15 -14.89 21.03
CA GLY A 396 2.34 -16.21 21.62
C GLY A 396 1.18 -17.19 21.35
N GLN A 397 0.32 -16.87 20.41
CA GLN A 397 -0.77 -17.74 19.94
C GLN A 397 -0.30 -18.53 18.70
N GLY A 398 0.61 -19.48 18.90
CA GLY A 398 1.12 -20.33 17.84
C GLY A 398 1.52 -21.70 18.33
#